data_868a4aa873915926bde27866e2c66362
#
_entry.id   868a4aa873915926bde27866e2c66362
#
_cell.length_a   1.000
_cell.length_b   1.000
_cell.length_c   1.000
_cell.angle_alpha   90.00
_cell.angle_beta   90.00
_cell.angle_gamma   90.00
#
_symmetry.space_group_name_H-M   'P 1'
#
loop_
_entity.id
_entity.type
_entity.pdbx_description
1 polymer ?
#
loop_
_entity_poly.entity_id
_entity_poly.type
_entity_poly.pdbx_seq_one_letter_code
_entity_poly.pdbx_strand_id
1 'polypeptide(L)'
;MTADRRRAFAAAVAALFLAACGQKAGVGDPQQALTPAGGAAPTTTVTTGAPAAVPSATETTAVTGPGSVLPARPNTGVSGPSSRPASTAGGSQPQSRTGQAASGPASSTTTTVARAAAPKGQPPPAAAPTDPRDRTGVTDKEIVIGIHAPLTGAAPVPQDSVDKAKDLYWKFLAERGGIFGRNVRVVFRDDQFNPSRAVAVCREMVEQEHAFLLVGIGTDQTTACARYASQAGVPYFSMGGGEASVAGLRNYFAISMSLPQQGPMLAQMVKKAGKTKVGVVTINTPNYDDTFNSLVQSAKAAGLNVVRADRISKQPSQSEALAEANNLRTAGAEAVLISHTPVAFLNLAHAAQGQAYTPLWAGPGMTSGLNLVAEFGCPSIAGARFLSPFPQIDVIDRFDADYKPTYRKYNKGEEPDDLGLAVWGLEKTLHQFLKAAGPDLGRARLMAAIQSGQEFTSNVFPPVRFGPDQHFGATQANLLEADCSNRRWRTLATFTSSF
;
A
#
# COMPACT_ATOMS: atom_id res chain seq x y z
N MET A 1 -19.24 8.13 11.56
CA MET A 1 -19.08 6.84 10.82
C MET A 1 -20.20 5.93 11.22
N THR A 2 -21.00 5.46 10.27
CA THR A 2 -22.11 4.53 10.51
C THR A 2 -21.59 3.15 10.91
N ALA A 3 -22.38 2.38 11.66
CA ALA A 3 -22.05 1.03 12.13
C ALA A 3 -21.63 0.08 10.98
N ASP A 4 -22.09 0.33 9.76
CA ASP A 4 -21.79 -0.48 8.58
C ASP A 4 -20.34 -0.32 8.07
N ARG A 5 -19.72 0.85 8.20
CA ARG A 5 -18.28 1.03 7.88
C ARG A 5 -17.39 0.21 8.80
N ARG A 6 -17.77 0.09 10.08
CA ARG A 6 -17.08 -0.76 11.05
C ARG A 6 -17.19 -2.24 10.70
N ARG A 7 -18.34 -2.67 10.17
CA ARG A 7 -18.58 -4.06 9.79
C ARG A 7 -17.83 -4.47 8.53
N ALA A 8 -17.73 -3.62 7.51
CA ALA A 8 -17.07 -3.92 6.25
C ALA A 8 -15.54 -4.07 6.42
N PHE A 9 -14.89 -3.20 7.20
CA PHE A 9 -13.46 -3.30 7.45
C PHE A 9 -13.12 -4.36 8.50
N ALA A 10 -13.93 -4.50 9.54
CA ALA A 10 -13.81 -5.62 10.49
C ALA A 10 -13.97 -6.96 9.77
N ALA A 11 -14.84 -7.07 8.77
CA ALA A 11 -14.97 -8.25 7.95
C ALA A 11 -13.74 -8.49 7.05
N ALA A 12 -13.13 -7.45 6.50
CA ALA A 12 -11.88 -7.55 5.72
C ALA A 12 -10.69 -7.96 6.60
N VAL A 13 -10.59 -7.42 7.81
CA VAL A 13 -9.56 -7.80 8.80
C VAL A 13 -9.85 -9.18 9.38
N ALA A 14 -11.11 -9.53 9.68
CA ALA A 14 -11.49 -10.86 10.17
C ALA A 14 -11.34 -11.95 9.10
N ALA A 15 -11.59 -11.66 7.82
CA ALA A 15 -11.34 -12.59 6.72
C ALA A 15 -9.85 -12.88 6.54
N LEU A 16 -8.96 -11.92 6.85
CA LEU A 16 -7.52 -12.14 6.91
C LEU A 16 -7.10 -13.02 8.10
N PHE A 17 -7.83 -12.99 9.22
CA PHE A 17 -7.57 -13.85 10.39
C PHE A 17 -8.09 -15.26 10.21
N LEU A 18 -9.17 -15.50 9.47
CA LEU A 18 -9.76 -16.83 9.24
C LEU A 18 -9.04 -17.62 8.14
N ALA A 19 -8.35 -16.98 7.21
CA ALA A 19 -7.54 -17.65 6.18
C ALA A 19 -6.21 -18.24 6.72
N ALA A 20 -5.83 -17.96 7.97
CA ALA A 20 -4.62 -18.47 8.60
C ALA A 20 -4.80 -19.78 9.38
N CYS A 21 -6.03 -20.30 9.54
CA CYS A 21 -6.29 -21.61 10.13
C CYS A 21 -6.53 -22.62 9.01
N GLY A 22 -5.45 -23.32 8.61
CA GLY A 22 -5.47 -24.31 7.55
C GLY A 22 -6.40 -25.48 7.84
N GLN A 23 -7.40 -25.67 7.02
CA GLN A 23 -8.01 -26.97 6.76
C GLN A 23 -7.96 -27.27 5.26
N LYS A 24 -7.31 -28.38 4.91
CA LYS A 24 -7.29 -28.98 3.59
C LYS A 24 -8.73 -29.35 3.19
N ALA A 25 -9.27 -28.75 2.13
CA ALA A 25 -10.45 -29.25 1.46
C ALA A 25 -10.05 -30.27 0.40
N GLY A 26 -10.68 -31.41 0.45
CA GLY A 26 -10.50 -32.53 -0.50
C GLY A 26 -11.06 -32.19 -1.88
N VAL A 27 -10.43 -32.78 -2.88
CA VAL A 27 -10.77 -32.75 -4.30
C VAL A 27 -12.08 -33.54 -4.52
N GLY A 28 -13.04 -32.93 -5.17
CA GLY A 28 -14.25 -33.57 -5.71
C GLY A 28 -14.64 -32.95 -7.04
N ASP A 29 -14.77 -33.75 -8.03
CA ASP A 29 -14.94 -33.52 -9.46
C ASP A 29 -16.32 -32.90 -9.82
N PRO A 30 -16.45 -32.17 -10.95
CA PRO A 30 -17.69 -31.54 -11.36
C PRO A 30 -18.42 -32.33 -12.45
N GLN A 31 -19.69 -32.62 -12.26
CA GLN A 31 -20.67 -32.77 -13.36
C GLN A 31 -22.09 -32.86 -12.80
N GLN A 32 -22.97 -31.97 -13.17
CA GLN A 32 -24.18 -32.20 -13.95
C GLN A 32 -25.13 -31.00 -13.94
N ALA A 33 -25.56 -30.70 -15.12
CA ALA A 33 -26.41 -29.58 -15.52
C ALA A 33 -27.90 -29.97 -15.49
N LEU A 34 -28.74 -28.92 -15.73
CA LEU A 34 -30.07 -28.84 -16.36
C LEU A 34 -31.33 -28.79 -15.46
N THR A 35 -31.82 -27.59 -15.27
CA THR A 35 -33.07 -26.90 -15.74
C THR A 35 -34.45 -27.30 -15.16
N PRO A 36 -35.54 -26.57 -15.49
CA PRO A 36 -36.16 -25.58 -14.58
C PRO A 36 -37.67 -25.91 -14.39
N ALA A 37 -38.33 -25.12 -13.60
CA ALA A 37 -39.75 -24.70 -13.66
C ALA A 37 -40.39 -24.57 -12.30
N GLY A 38 -40.89 -23.40 -11.98
CA GLY A 38 -42.29 -23.07 -12.10
C GLY A 38 -42.99 -22.90 -10.78
N GLY A 39 -43.45 -21.66 -10.50
CA GLY A 39 -44.79 -21.44 -10.02
C GLY A 39 -45.04 -21.10 -8.57
N ALA A 40 -45.58 -19.87 -8.40
CA ALA A 40 -46.64 -19.45 -7.49
C ALA A 40 -46.33 -19.13 -6.01
N ALA A 41 -46.50 -17.87 -5.69
CA ALA A 41 -46.98 -17.37 -4.36
C ALA A 41 -48.45 -17.77 -4.14
N PRO A 42 -49.02 -17.78 -2.92
CA PRO A 42 -49.50 -16.52 -2.35
C PRO A 42 -49.52 -16.38 -0.80
N THR A 43 -49.55 -15.11 -0.39
CA THR A 43 -50.39 -14.39 0.60
C THR A 43 -50.54 -14.85 2.06
N THR A 44 -50.20 -13.89 2.94
CA THR A 44 -50.82 -13.37 4.18
C THR A 44 -51.13 -14.33 5.36
N THR A 45 -50.66 -13.99 6.56
CA THR A 45 -51.51 -13.33 7.58
C THR A 45 -50.74 -12.87 8.82
N VAL A 46 -51.08 -11.71 9.30
CA VAL A 46 -50.72 -11.02 10.54
C VAL A 46 -51.33 -11.73 11.75
N THR A 47 -50.61 -11.84 12.88
CA THR A 47 -51.27 -11.74 14.20
C THR A 47 -50.26 -11.26 15.26
N THR A 48 -50.67 -10.24 15.95
CA THR A 48 -50.17 -9.53 17.12
C THR A 48 -50.15 -10.38 18.39
N GLY A 49 -49.19 -10.07 19.31
CA GLY A 49 -49.27 -10.50 20.69
C GLY A 49 -47.98 -10.31 21.49
N ALA A 50 -47.92 -9.26 22.28
CA ALA A 50 -47.05 -9.08 23.45
C ALA A 50 -47.91 -9.09 24.72
N PRO A 51 -47.39 -8.95 25.95
CA PRO A 51 -46.13 -9.31 26.61
C PRO A 51 -46.33 -10.02 27.96
N ALA A 52 -45.30 -10.43 28.66
CA ALA A 52 -45.15 -10.48 30.13
C ALA A 52 -43.87 -11.26 30.51
N ALA A 53 -42.99 -10.64 31.22
CA ALA A 53 -42.72 -10.45 32.63
C ALA A 53 -41.68 -11.37 33.22
N VAL A 54 -40.67 -10.73 33.83
CA VAL A 54 -39.52 -11.21 34.65
C VAL A 54 -40.04 -11.85 35.96
N PRO A 55 -39.29 -12.72 36.65
CA PRO A 55 -38.61 -12.21 37.81
C PRO A 55 -37.17 -12.72 38.10
N SER A 56 -36.49 -11.89 38.87
CA SER A 56 -35.22 -12.08 39.55
C SER A 56 -35.31 -13.06 40.73
N ALA A 57 -34.13 -13.56 41.14
CA ALA A 57 -33.57 -13.68 42.48
C ALA A 57 -32.43 -14.72 42.52
N THR A 58 -31.24 -14.34 42.85
CA THR A 58 -30.53 -14.19 44.12
C THR A 58 -29.93 -15.48 44.73
N GLU A 59 -28.66 -15.32 45.00
CA GLU A 59 -27.79 -15.77 46.11
C GLU A 59 -27.19 -17.20 46.06
N THR A 60 -25.95 -17.38 46.23
CA THR A 60 -24.85 -17.12 47.17
C THR A 60 -24.23 -18.42 47.70
N THR A 61 -22.93 -18.35 47.97
CA THR A 61 -22.02 -19.12 48.82
C THR A 61 -21.22 -20.29 48.17
N ALA A 62 -19.99 -20.16 47.99
CA ALA A 62 -18.74 -20.15 48.79
C ALA A 62 -18.26 -21.56 49.26
N VAL A 63 -16.93 -21.72 49.08
CA VAL A 63 -15.96 -22.32 50.02
C VAL A 63 -15.23 -23.62 49.61
N THR A 64 -13.90 -23.47 49.55
CA THR A 64 -12.74 -24.31 49.86
C THR A 64 -12.24 -25.40 48.92
N GLY A 65 -10.94 -25.22 48.56
CA GLY A 65 -10.01 -26.26 48.11
C GLY A 65 -9.49 -27.13 49.32
N PRO A 66 -8.36 -27.80 49.30
CA PRO A 66 -7.27 -27.93 48.33
C PRO A 66 -6.81 -29.40 48.12
N GLY A 67 -5.76 -29.64 47.31
CA GLY A 67 -5.02 -30.88 47.46
C GLY A 67 -4.19 -31.34 46.23
N SER A 68 -2.91 -31.12 46.39
CA SER A 68 -1.77 -31.67 45.65
C SER A 68 -1.83 -33.17 45.41
N VAL A 69 -1.17 -33.70 44.35
CA VAL A 69 0.02 -34.56 44.40
C VAL A 69 0.27 -35.23 43.04
N LEU A 70 1.46 -35.04 42.48
CA LEU A 70 2.15 -35.93 41.51
C LEU A 70 2.62 -37.18 42.28
N PRO A 71 2.94 -38.33 41.63
CA PRO A 71 4.21 -38.50 40.95
C PRO A 71 4.36 -39.54 39.80
N ALA A 72 5.45 -39.38 39.06
CA ALA A 72 6.45 -40.35 38.60
C ALA A 72 6.16 -41.46 37.56
N ARG A 73 7.10 -41.45 36.57
CA ARG A 73 7.54 -42.50 35.64
C ARG A 73 7.93 -43.85 36.30
N PRO A 74 8.11 -45.00 35.56
CA PRO A 74 9.26 -45.23 34.72
C PRO A 74 9.03 -46.17 33.48
N ASN A 75 9.73 -46.01 32.43
CA ASN A 75 10.89 -46.64 31.79
C ASN A 75 10.90 -48.18 31.57
N THR A 76 11.36 -48.59 30.40
CA THR A 76 11.98 -49.85 29.88
C THR A 76 11.19 -50.39 28.68
N GLY A 77 11.73 -50.78 27.52
CA GLY A 77 13.08 -51.04 27.09
C GLY A 77 13.01 -52.13 25.97
N VAL A 78 13.86 -52.01 24.95
CA VAL A 78 14.60 -53.09 24.28
C VAL A 78 14.01 -53.80 23.04
N SER A 79 14.75 -53.70 21.94
CA SER A 79 15.27 -54.62 20.92
C SER A 79 14.47 -54.99 19.67
N GLY A 80 15.14 -54.78 18.50
CA GLY A 80 14.88 -55.30 17.18
C GLY A 80 15.16 -56.87 17.03
N PRO A 81 15.42 -57.46 15.90
CA PRO A 81 15.97 -57.00 14.62
C PRO A 81 15.42 -57.63 13.29
N SER A 82 15.89 -57.11 12.14
CA SER A 82 16.34 -57.80 10.94
C SER A 82 15.38 -58.66 10.08
N SER A 83 15.31 -58.37 8.76
CA SER A 83 15.79 -59.27 7.68
C SER A 83 15.33 -58.80 6.25
N ARG A 84 16.33 -58.75 5.38
CA ARG A 84 16.24 -58.77 3.91
C ARG A 84 16.15 -60.21 3.41
N PRO A 85 15.72 -60.54 2.17
CA PRO A 85 16.57 -60.57 0.97
C PRO A 85 15.81 -60.16 -0.34
N ALA A 86 16.38 -59.60 -1.35
CA ALA A 86 17.34 -59.97 -2.39
C ALA A 86 16.74 -60.72 -3.60
N SER A 87 17.20 -60.20 -4.75
CA SER A 87 17.45 -60.82 -6.10
C SER A 87 16.28 -60.78 -7.11
N THR A 88 16.44 -60.57 -8.42
CA THR A 88 17.50 -60.73 -9.44
C THR A 88 16.99 -60.12 -10.74
N ALA A 89 17.75 -59.47 -11.55
CA ALA A 89 18.67 -59.78 -12.62
C ALA A 89 18.14 -59.47 -14.05
N GLY A 90 19.08 -58.99 -14.85
CA GLY A 90 19.24 -59.15 -16.30
C GLY A 90 19.15 -57.82 -17.10
N GLY A 91 20.08 -57.28 -17.74
CA GLY A 91 21.23 -57.65 -18.55
C GLY A 91 21.13 -56.83 -19.83
N SER A 92 22.09 -56.15 -20.31
CA SER A 92 23.19 -56.38 -21.23
C SER A 92 23.81 -55.11 -21.75
N GLN A 93 25.11 -55.06 -21.67
CA GLN A 93 26.05 -54.18 -22.41
C GLN A 93 26.27 -54.72 -23.82
N PRO A 94 27.05 -54.10 -24.76
CA PRO A 94 28.48 -53.79 -24.55
C PRO A 94 29.10 -52.56 -25.26
N GLN A 95 30.21 -52.11 -24.67
CA GLN A 95 31.55 -51.83 -25.25
C GLN A 95 31.74 -50.63 -26.22
N SER A 96 32.85 -49.92 -26.29
CA SER A 96 34.25 -50.05 -25.80
C SER A 96 35.10 -48.80 -26.05
N ARG A 97 36.17 -48.66 -25.23
CA ARG A 97 37.59 -48.29 -25.47
C ARG A 97 37.93 -46.77 -25.50
N THR A 98 38.99 -46.29 -24.97
CA THR A 98 40.22 -46.67 -24.28
C THR A 98 40.95 -45.35 -23.91
N GLY A 99 41.80 -45.36 -22.83
CA GLY A 99 42.90 -44.40 -22.73
C GLY A 99 43.24 -43.86 -21.33
N GLN A 100 43.91 -44.64 -20.58
CA GLN A 100 45.12 -44.50 -19.73
C GLN A 100 45.44 -43.18 -19.01
N ALA A 101 45.38 -43.24 -17.72
CA ALA A 101 46.28 -42.98 -16.59
C ALA A 101 47.19 -41.74 -16.55
N ALA A 102 47.09 -41.00 -15.43
CA ALA A 102 48.25 -40.68 -14.53
C ALA A 102 47.74 -40.06 -13.22
N SER A 103 48.33 -40.54 -12.16
CA SER A 103 48.10 -40.24 -10.75
C SER A 103 48.75 -38.91 -10.31
N GLY A 104 48.08 -38.18 -9.40
CA GLY A 104 48.61 -37.08 -8.61
C GLY A 104 47.64 -36.64 -7.51
N PRO A 105 48.08 -36.12 -6.36
CA PRO A 105 47.37 -36.25 -5.10
C PRO A 105 46.24 -35.23 -4.86
N ALA A 106 45.28 -35.60 -4.04
CA ALA A 106 44.11 -34.88 -3.64
C ALA A 106 44.40 -33.54 -2.92
N SER A 107 43.93 -32.42 -3.49
CA SER A 107 43.76 -31.18 -2.80
C SER A 107 42.24 -30.92 -2.66
N SER A 108 41.79 -30.87 -1.42
CA SER A 108 40.43 -30.50 -1.05
C SER A 108 40.16 -29.05 -1.43
N THR A 109 39.48 -28.82 -2.53
CA THR A 109 38.99 -27.48 -2.91
C THR A 109 37.58 -27.32 -2.41
N THR A 110 37.42 -26.48 -1.39
CA THR A 110 36.14 -25.96 -0.95
C THR A 110 35.50 -25.19 -2.12
N THR A 111 34.50 -25.79 -2.75
CA THR A 111 33.72 -25.13 -3.79
C THR A 111 32.81 -24.07 -3.14
N THR A 112 33.30 -22.83 -3.12
CA THR A 112 32.46 -21.66 -2.85
C THR A 112 31.55 -21.53 -4.06
N VAL A 113 30.26 -21.88 -3.88
CA VAL A 113 29.23 -21.59 -4.87
C VAL A 113 29.11 -20.07 -5.00
N ALA A 114 29.70 -19.53 -6.03
CA ALA A 114 29.52 -18.15 -6.43
C ALA A 114 28.03 -17.95 -6.74
N ARG A 115 27.34 -17.23 -5.83
CA ARG A 115 25.97 -16.73 -6.04
C ARG A 115 26.00 -15.87 -7.30
N ALA A 116 25.39 -16.36 -8.39
CA ALA A 116 25.22 -15.62 -9.62
C ALA A 116 24.60 -14.25 -9.27
N ALA A 117 25.29 -13.17 -9.63
CA ALA A 117 24.78 -11.82 -9.55
C ALA A 117 23.48 -11.76 -10.35
N ALA A 118 22.43 -11.25 -9.74
CA ALA A 118 21.17 -10.97 -10.43
C ALA A 118 21.46 -10.11 -11.67
N PRO A 119 20.81 -10.35 -12.82
CA PRO A 119 21.02 -9.55 -14.00
C PRO A 119 20.71 -8.08 -13.67
N LYS A 120 21.68 -7.20 -13.90
CA LYS A 120 21.47 -5.75 -13.83
C LYS A 120 20.28 -5.44 -14.72
N GLY A 121 19.22 -4.86 -14.13
CA GLY A 121 18.01 -4.54 -14.82
C GLY A 121 18.30 -3.81 -16.13
N GLN A 122 17.72 -4.31 -17.21
CA GLN A 122 17.78 -3.67 -18.52
C GLN A 122 17.23 -2.24 -18.38
N PRO A 123 17.88 -1.21 -18.91
CA PRO A 123 17.33 0.15 -18.88
C PRO A 123 15.89 0.11 -19.41
N PRO A 124 14.95 0.86 -18.81
CA PRO A 124 13.60 0.92 -19.34
C PRO A 124 13.66 1.35 -20.81
N PRO A 125 12.84 0.75 -21.69
CA PRO A 125 12.80 1.15 -23.10
C PRO A 125 12.47 2.65 -23.15
N ALA A 126 13.14 3.36 -24.05
CA ALA A 126 12.90 4.78 -24.28
C ALA A 126 11.42 5.00 -24.53
N ALA A 127 10.84 6.03 -23.88
CA ALA A 127 9.46 6.42 -24.10
C ALA A 127 9.22 6.66 -25.59
N ALA A 128 8.09 6.16 -26.10
CA ALA A 128 7.67 6.48 -27.45
C ALA A 128 7.53 8.02 -27.59
N PRO A 129 8.00 8.63 -28.68
CA PRO A 129 7.77 10.04 -28.93
C PRO A 129 6.27 10.30 -28.92
N THR A 130 5.82 11.22 -28.09
CA THR A 130 4.40 11.64 -28.09
C THR A 130 4.15 12.39 -29.38
N ASP A 131 3.25 11.89 -30.24
CA ASP A 131 2.83 12.63 -31.44
C ASP A 131 2.31 14.00 -31.02
N PRO A 132 2.86 15.10 -31.55
CA PRO A 132 2.39 16.45 -31.23
C PRO A 132 0.89 16.67 -31.48
N ARG A 133 0.30 15.85 -32.34
CA ARG A 133 -1.12 15.88 -32.70
C ARG A 133 -2.00 14.93 -31.90
N ASP A 134 -1.40 14.10 -31.02
CA ASP A 134 -2.17 13.10 -30.24
C ASP A 134 -3.09 13.79 -29.22
N ARG A 135 -4.37 13.70 -29.50
CA ARG A 135 -5.48 14.21 -28.69
C ARG A 135 -6.38 13.08 -28.19
N THR A 136 -5.91 11.84 -28.23
CA THR A 136 -6.68 10.68 -27.74
C THR A 136 -7.23 10.96 -26.33
N GLY A 137 -8.54 10.78 -26.15
CA GLY A 137 -9.24 11.06 -24.90
C GLY A 137 -9.65 12.50 -24.68
N VAL A 138 -9.46 13.39 -25.70
CA VAL A 138 -9.92 14.78 -25.67
C VAL A 138 -10.85 15.04 -26.83
N THR A 139 -12.07 15.42 -26.53
CA THR A 139 -13.08 15.88 -27.51
C THR A 139 -13.42 17.35 -27.23
N ASP A 140 -14.38 17.92 -27.97
CA ASP A 140 -14.87 19.28 -27.71
C ASP A 140 -15.68 19.39 -26.41
N LYS A 141 -16.15 18.24 -25.87
CA LYS A 141 -17.03 18.20 -24.67
C LYS A 141 -16.42 17.47 -23.49
N GLU A 142 -15.42 16.62 -23.69
CA GLU A 142 -14.95 15.69 -22.67
C GLU A 142 -13.43 15.52 -22.69
N ILE A 143 -12.87 15.30 -21.49
CA ILE A 143 -11.50 14.81 -21.25
C ILE A 143 -11.62 13.51 -20.43
N VAL A 144 -11.01 12.41 -20.91
CA VAL A 144 -11.06 11.11 -20.26
C VAL A 144 -9.80 10.91 -19.40
N ILE A 145 -9.98 10.65 -18.10
CA ILE A 145 -8.90 10.37 -17.14
C ILE A 145 -9.05 8.96 -16.60
N GLY A 146 -8.01 8.14 -16.74
CA GLY A 146 -7.96 6.82 -16.15
C GLY A 146 -7.31 6.86 -14.77
N ILE A 147 -7.93 6.27 -13.75
CA ILE A 147 -7.39 6.17 -12.39
C ILE A 147 -7.37 4.69 -11.99
N HIS A 148 -6.26 4.21 -11.46
CA HIS A 148 -6.20 2.91 -10.82
C HIS A 148 -5.68 3.01 -9.39
N ALA A 149 -6.26 2.22 -8.51
CA ALA A 149 -5.87 2.09 -7.12
C ALA A 149 -6.31 0.73 -6.58
N PRO A 150 -5.70 0.21 -5.50
CA PRO A 150 -6.13 -1.03 -4.92
C PRO A 150 -7.41 -0.84 -4.09
N LEU A 151 -8.54 -1.34 -4.58
CA LEU A 151 -9.75 -1.51 -3.76
C LEU A 151 -9.72 -2.84 -3.00
N THR A 152 -8.96 -3.80 -3.54
CA THR A 152 -8.74 -5.13 -2.95
C THR A 152 -7.25 -5.45 -2.90
N GLY A 153 -6.88 -6.62 -2.35
CA GLY A 153 -5.49 -7.08 -2.31
C GLY A 153 -4.75 -6.69 -1.03
N ALA A 154 -3.41 -6.57 -1.12
CA ALA A 154 -2.51 -6.45 0.04
C ALA A 154 -2.61 -5.13 0.81
N ALA A 155 -3.07 -4.07 0.19
CA ALA A 155 -3.17 -2.74 0.81
C ALA A 155 -4.41 -2.01 0.27
N PRO A 156 -5.62 -2.49 0.57
CA PRO A 156 -6.84 -1.92 0.05
C PRO A 156 -7.08 -0.52 0.61
N VAL A 157 -7.53 0.37 -0.27
CA VAL A 157 -8.12 1.66 0.13
C VAL A 157 -9.65 1.51 0.25
N PRO A 158 -10.32 2.27 1.13
CA PRO A 158 -11.77 2.18 1.31
C PRO A 158 -12.53 2.49 0.02
N GLN A 159 -13.25 1.51 -0.52
CA GLN A 159 -14.02 1.66 -1.75
C GLN A 159 -15.04 2.79 -1.64
N ASP A 160 -15.77 2.87 -0.52
CA ASP A 160 -16.77 3.90 -0.28
C ASP A 160 -16.19 5.33 -0.36
N SER A 161 -14.98 5.55 0.19
CA SER A 161 -14.27 6.84 0.08
C SER A 161 -13.89 7.15 -1.38
N VAL A 162 -13.42 6.14 -2.12
CA VAL A 162 -13.09 6.30 -3.55
C VAL A 162 -14.32 6.61 -4.38
N ASP A 163 -15.42 5.89 -4.16
CA ASP A 163 -16.68 6.09 -4.90
C ASP A 163 -17.27 7.49 -4.69
N LYS A 164 -17.06 8.07 -3.51
CA LYS A 164 -17.49 9.42 -3.17
C LYS A 164 -16.57 10.54 -3.68
N ALA A 165 -15.31 10.23 -3.94
CA ALA A 165 -14.29 11.23 -4.23
C ALA A 165 -13.74 11.20 -5.66
N LYS A 166 -13.76 10.06 -6.37
CA LYS A 166 -13.07 9.83 -7.65
C LYS A 166 -13.41 10.80 -8.80
N ASP A 167 -14.50 11.56 -8.67
CA ASP A 167 -14.95 12.55 -9.62
C ASP A 167 -15.51 13.82 -8.97
N LEU A 168 -15.24 13.99 -7.66
CA LEU A 168 -15.87 15.05 -6.86
C LEU A 168 -15.47 16.45 -7.31
N TYR A 169 -14.17 16.69 -7.53
CA TYR A 169 -13.68 17.98 -8.00
C TYR A 169 -14.14 18.26 -9.44
N TRP A 170 -14.21 17.23 -10.26
CA TRP A 170 -14.67 17.40 -11.64
C TRP A 170 -16.13 17.78 -11.72
N LYS A 171 -16.98 17.23 -10.85
CA LYS A 171 -18.39 17.66 -10.71
C LYS A 171 -18.49 19.11 -10.24
N PHE A 172 -17.68 19.49 -9.25
CA PHE A 172 -17.60 20.88 -8.80
C PHE A 172 -17.16 21.83 -9.92
N LEU A 173 -16.21 21.41 -10.74
CA LEU A 173 -15.70 22.19 -11.84
C LEU A 173 -16.69 22.27 -13.03
N ALA A 174 -17.39 21.18 -13.30
CA ALA A 174 -18.42 21.13 -14.36
C ALA A 174 -19.52 22.20 -14.17
N GLU A 175 -19.96 22.42 -12.93
CA GLU A 175 -20.92 23.50 -12.60
C GLU A 175 -20.36 24.91 -12.87
N ARG A 176 -19.05 25.03 -13.05
CA ARG A 176 -18.33 26.28 -13.33
C ARG A 176 -17.81 26.40 -14.75
N GLY A 177 -18.35 25.57 -15.66
CA GLY A 177 -18.01 25.57 -17.08
C GLY A 177 -16.89 24.61 -17.47
N GLY A 178 -16.43 23.74 -16.58
CA GLY A 178 -15.43 22.70 -16.87
C GLY A 178 -14.05 23.24 -17.21
N ILE A 179 -13.29 22.48 -17.99
CA ILE A 179 -11.95 22.84 -18.47
C ILE A 179 -12.06 23.28 -19.93
N PHE A 180 -12.01 24.58 -20.19
CA PHE A 180 -12.21 25.14 -21.54
C PHE A 180 -13.51 24.63 -22.19
N GLY A 181 -14.62 24.56 -21.43
CA GLY A 181 -15.92 24.06 -21.87
C GLY A 181 -16.08 22.54 -21.89
N ARG A 182 -15.07 21.78 -21.43
CA ARG A 182 -15.08 20.31 -21.39
C ARG A 182 -15.31 19.80 -19.99
N ASN A 183 -16.08 18.74 -19.86
CA ASN A 183 -16.21 17.97 -18.63
C ASN A 183 -15.11 16.91 -18.55
N VAL A 184 -14.81 16.42 -17.34
CA VAL A 184 -13.90 15.31 -17.13
C VAL A 184 -14.70 14.05 -16.83
N ARG A 185 -14.44 12.97 -17.58
CA ARG A 185 -14.93 11.63 -17.30
C ARG A 185 -13.80 10.81 -16.67
N VAL A 186 -14.07 10.30 -15.46
CA VAL A 186 -13.13 9.43 -14.76
C VAL A 186 -13.48 7.97 -15.02
N VAL A 187 -12.50 7.20 -15.48
CA VAL A 187 -12.54 5.73 -15.58
C VAL A 187 -11.70 5.18 -14.43
N PHE A 188 -12.34 4.52 -13.50
CA PHE A 188 -11.66 3.95 -12.33
C PHE A 188 -11.57 2.41 -12.44
N ARG A 189 -10.40 1.84 -12.07
CA ARG A 189 -10.17 0.38 -12.06
C ARG A 189 -9.43 -0.06 -10.80
N ASP A 190 -9.83 -1.21 -10.26
CA ASP A 190 -9.13 -1.89 -9.17
C ASP A 190 -7.91 -2.66 -9.69
N ASP A 191 -6.72 -2.27 -9.24
CA ASP A 191 -5.46 -2.93 -9.57
C ASP A 191 -5.05 -4.04 -8.60
N GLN A 192 -5.81 -4.26 -7.53
CA GLN A 192 -5.63 -5.30 -6.52
C GLN A 192 -4.25 -5.26 -5.82
N PHE A 193 -3.57 -4.13 -5.83
CA PHE A 193 -2.17 -3.99 -5.39
C PHE A 193 -1.24 -4.99 -6.10
N ASN A 194 -1.56 -5.34 -7.35
CA ASN A 194 -0.88 -6.35 -8.15
C ASN A 194 -0.32 -5.72 -9.44
N PRO A 195 1.01 -5.81 -9.69
CA PRO A 195 1.63 -5.21 -10.87
C PRO A 195 1.07 -5.70 -12.20
N SER A 196 0.81 -7.00 -12.34
CA SER A 196 0.27 -7.57 -13.58
C SER A 196 -1.17 -7.10 -13.85
N ARG A 197 -1.99 -7.03 -12.78
CA ARG A 197 -3.36 -6.50 -12.88
C ARG A 197 -3.34 -5.02 -13.23
N ALA A 198 -2.43 -4.23 -12.64
CA ALA A 198 -2.26 -2.82 -12.96
C ALA A 198 -1.95 -2.60 -14.45
N VAL A 199 -1.03 -3.37 -15.03
CA VAL A 199 -0.75 -3.30 -16.48
C VAL A 199 -2.00 -3.62 -17.30
N ALA A 200 -2.76 -4.66 -16.91
CA ALA A 200 -3.98 -5.05 -17.64
C ALA A 200 -5.04 -3.95 -17.60
N VAL A 201 -5.33 -3.38 -16.44
CA VAL A 201 -6.33 -2.31 -16.31
C VAL A 201 -5.87 -1.00 -16.95
N CYS A 202 -4.57 -0.69 -16.91
CA CYS A 202 -4.01 0.49 -17.59
C CYS A 202 -4.12 0.34 -19.11
N ARG A 203 -3.86 -0.85 -19.62
CA ARG A 203 -4.07 -1.15 -21.05
C ARG A 203 -5.53 -0.98 -21.44
N GLU A 204 -6.47 -1.53 -20.69
CA GLU A 204 -7.90 -1.36 -20.89
C GLU A 204 -8.30 0.12 -20.94
N MET A 205 -7.86 0.91 -19.96
CA MET A 205 -8.16 2.34 -19.89
C MET A 205 -7.59 3.13 -21.08
N VAL A 206 -6.41 2.76 -21.60
CA VAL A 206 -5.79 3.43 -22.75
C VAL A 206 -6.39 2.98 -24.07
N GLU A 207 -6.52 1.67 -24.28
CA GLU A 207 -6.87 1.10 -25.60
C GLU A 207 -8.39 1.05 -25.84
N GLN A 208 -9.20 0.85 -24.78
CA GLN A 208 -10.65 0.72 -24.91
C GLN A 208 -11.40 1.98 -24.47
N GLU A 209 -10.99 2.59 -23.36
CA GLU A 209 -11.63 3.78 -22.82
C GLU A 209 -11.02 5.09 -23.35
N HIS A 210 -9.91 4.98 -24.10
CA HIS A 210 -9.20 6.11 -24.68
C HIS A 210 -8.76 7.16 -23.67
N ALA A 211 -8.25 6.75 -22.51
CA ALA A 211 -7.79 7.68 -21.48
C ALA A 211 -6.70 8.62 -22.01
N PHE A 212 -6.88 9.93 -21.82
CA PHE A 212 -5.94 10.97 -22.20
C PHE A 212 -4.67 10.92 -21.35
N LEU A 213 -4.86 10.68 -20.05
CA LEU A 213 -3.79 10.49 -19.05
C LEU A 213 -4.20 9.42 -18.06
N LEU A 214 -3.21 8.88 -17.35
CA LEU A 214 -3.41 7.90 -16.28
C LEU A 214 -2.94 8.43 -14.94
N VAL A 215 -3.58 7.94 -13.88
CA VAL A 215 -3.22 8.21 -12.49
C VAL A 215 -3.14 6.90 -11.72
N GLY A 216 -2.09 6.72 -10.92
CA GLY A 216 -1.93 5.55 -10.07
C GLY A 216 -1.68 5.90 -8.60
N ILE A 217 -2.25 5.10 -7.72
CA ILE A 217 -2.05 5.19 -6.27
C ILE A 217 -1.41 3.88 -5.79
N GLY A 218 -0.21 3.97 -5.21
CA GLY A 218 0.54 2.84 -4.67
C GLY A 218 2.01 2.85 -5.07
N THR A 219 2.63 1.68 -5.19
CA THR A 219 4.07 1.53 -5.45
C THR A 219 4.37 0.59 -6.60
N ASP A 220 4.45 -0.73 -6.36
CA ASP A 220 4.83 -1.71 -7.40
C ASP A 220 3.88 -1.70 -8.60
N GLN A 221 2.57 -1.64 -8.35
CA GLN A 221 1.56 -1.57 -9.39
C GLN A 221 1.62 -0.25 -10.15
N THR A 222 1.89 0.87 -9.46
CA THR A 222 2.11 2.18 -10.08
C THR A 222 3.31 2.14 -11.03
N THR A 223 4.44 1.59 -10.59
CA THR A 223 5.64 1.44 -11.42
C THR A 223 5.36 0.59 -12.67
N ALA A 224 4.64 -0.52 -12.53
CA ALA A 224 4.32 -1.41 -13.64
C ALA A 224 3.43 -0.73 -14.69
N CYS A 225 2.39 -0.03 -14.24
CA CYS A 225 1.51 0.75 -15.12
C CYS A 225 2.25 1.93 -15.76
N ALA A 226 3.08 2.67 -15.01
CA ALA A 226 3.85 3.80 -15.54
C ALA A 226 4.81 3.38 -16.66
N ARG A 227 5.40 2.19 -16.58
CA ARG A 227 6.23 1.63 -17.66
C ARG A 227 5.41 1.33 -18.92
N TYR A 228 4.22 0.72 -18.76
CA TYR A 228 3.29 0.54 -19.87
C TYR A 228 2.88 1.89 -20.49
N ALA A 229 2.47 2.85 -19.66
CA ALA A 229 2.08 4.18 -20.10
C ALA A 229 3.21 4.91 -20.85
N SER A 230 4.46 4.73 -20.40
CA SER A 230 5.64 5.27 -21.08
C SER A 230 5.81 4.69 -22.47
N GLN A 231 5.62 3.39 -22.64
CA GLN A 231 5.67 2.72 -23.95
C GLN A 231 4.54 3.18 -24.87
N ALA A 232 3.36 3.43 -24.29
CA ALA A 232 2.18 3.90 -25.04
C ALA A 232 2.16 5.42 -25.28
N GLY A 233 3.16 6.18 -24.80
CA GLY A 233 3.21 7.65 -24.95
C GLY A 233 2.14 8.39 -24.14
N VAL A 234 1.59 7.78 -23.07
CA VAL A 234 0.52 8.32 -22.24
C VAL A 234 1.09 9.00 -21.01
N PRO A 235 0.73 10.27 -20.69
CA PRO A 235 1.13 10.92 -19.44
C PRO A 235 0.62 10.14 -18.24
N TYR A 236 1.50 9.92 -17.24
CA TYR A 236 1.19 9.16 -16.06
C TYR A 236 1.50 9.94 -14.78
N PHE A 237 0.53 10.02 -13.89
CA PHE A 237 0.63 10.74 -12.62
C PHE A 237 0.55 9.78 -11.44
N SER A 238 1.25 10.14 -10.36
CA SER A 238 1.27 9.34 -9.14
C SER A 238 1.29 10.25 -7.92
N MET A 239 0.84 9.71 -6.78
CA MET A 239 0.97 10.38 -5.49
C MET A 239 2.33 10.11 -4.81
N GLY A 240 3.23 9.34 -5.44
CA GLY A 240 4.57 9.07 -4.91
C GLY A 240 5.10 7.67 -5.25
N GLY A 241 6.31 7.37 -4.77
CA GLY A 241 7.00 6.10 -4.98
C GLY A 241 8.50 6.19 -4.73
N GLY A 242 9.23 5.11 -5.06
CA GLY A 242 10.70 5.09 -5.11
C GLY A 242 11.23 5.71 -6.39
N GLU A 243 12.37 6.38 -6.34
CA GLU A 243 12.95 7.08 -7.50
C GLU A 243 13.51 6.12 -8.55
N ALA A 244 14.28 5.12 -8.11
CA ALA A 244 14.97 4.19 -9.01
C ALA A 244 13.97 3.39 -9.88
N SER A 245 12.77 3.15 -9.38
CA SER A 245 11.75 2.35 -10.07
C SER A 245 11.15 3.04 -11.30
N VAL A 246 11.19 4.38 -11.34
CA VAL A 246 10.61 5.22 -12.39
C VAL A 246 11.65 6.04 -13.15
N ALA A 247 12.93 5.85 -12.85
CA ALA A 247 14.04 6.50 -13.54
C ALA A 247 13.95 6.28 -15.07
N GLY A 248 14.07 7.36 -15.84
CA GLY A 248 14.00 7.35 -17.30
C GLY A 248 12.58 7.30 -17.90
N LEU A 249 11.52 7.28 -17.09
CA LEU A 249 10.15 7.36 -17.57
C LEU A 249 9.72 8.82 -17.79
N ARG A 250 10.04 9.39 -18.95
CA ARG A 250 9.84 10.83 -19.25
C ARG A 250 8.40 11.33 -19.08
N ASN A 251 7.41 10.47 -19.15
CA ASN A 251 5.98 10.78 -19.01
C ASN A 251 5.45 10.51 -17.59
N TYR A 252 6.30 10.18 -16.62
CA TYR A 252 5.92 9.95 -15.23
C TYR A 252 6.11 11.23 -14.39
N PHE A 253 5.09 11.56 -13.59
CA PHE A 253 5.07 12.72 -12.70
C PHE A 253 4.47 12.35 -11.35
N ALA A 254 5.23 12.46 -10.28
CA ALA A 254 4.74 12.29 -8.90
C ALA A 254 4.50 13.66 -8.25
N ILE A 255 3.28 13.88 -7.75
CA ILE A 255 2.88 15.14 -7.12
C ILE A 255 3.32 15.29 -5.66
N SER A 256 4.15 14.38 -5.17
CA SER A 256 4.74 14.39 -3.83
C SER A 256 6.25 14.31 -3.88
N MET A 257 6.89 14.36 -2.73
CA MET A 257 8.27 13.91 -2.56
C MET A 257 8.38 12.40 -2.81
N SER A 258 9.51 11.96 -3.32
CA SER A 258 9.81 10.52 -3.34
C SER A 258 9.99 9.97 -1.92
N LEU A 259 9.87 8.65 -1.76
CA LEU A 259 10.12 8.00 -0.48
C LEU A 259 11.57 8.23 0.00
N PRO A 260 12.62 8.09 -0.86
CA PRO A 260 13.99 8.40 -0.47
C PRO A 260 14.21 9.85 -0.03
N GLN A 261 13.57 10.82 -0.67
CA GLN A 261 13.70 12.25 -0.32
C GLN A 261 13.15 12.57 1.09
N GLN A 262 12.27 11.74 1.62
CA GLN A 262 11.72 11.91 2.96
C GLN A 262 12.66 11.44 4.07
N GLY A 263 13.67 10.61 3.76
CA GLY A 263 14.60 10.03 4.73
C GLY A 263 15.29 11.07 5.63
N PRO A 264 15.92 12.14 5.09
CA PRO A 264 16.57 13.17 5.91
C PRO A 264 15.61 13.87 6.87
N MET A 265 14.40 14.19 6.42
CA MET A 265 13.36 14.83 7.25
C MET A 265 12.93 13.90 8.40
N LEU A 266 12.68 12.63 8.12
CA LEU A 266 12.30 11.64 9.12
C LEU A 266 13.41 11.44 10.15
N ALA A 267 14.66 11.37 9.73
CA ALA A 267 15.80 11.23 10.63
C ALA A 267 15.96 12.46 11.57
N GLN A 268 15.83 13.67 11.02
CA GLN A 268 15.87 14.92 11.82
C GLN A 268 14.71 14.98 12.83
N MET A 269 13.52 14.62 12.39
CA MET A 269 12.34 14.58 13.27
C MET A 269 12.54 13.59 14.44
N VAL A 270 13.06 12.40 14.18
CA VAL A 270 13.36 11.39 15.22
C VAL A 270 14.42 11.91 16.18
N LYS A 271 15.49 12.53 15.68
CA LYS A 271 16.54 13.18 16.49
C LYS A 271 15.96 14.27 17.37
N LYS A 272 15.13 15.17 16.80
CA LYS A 272 14.46 16.25 17.54
C LYS A 272 13.48 15.74 18.60
N ALA A 273 12.95 14.54 18.42
CA ALA A 273 12.15 13.82 19.44
C ALA A 273 13.02 13.20 20.58
N GLY A 274 14.34 13.45 20.59
CA GLY A 274 15.27 12.97 21.61
C GLY A 274 15.61 11.50 21.51
N LYS A 275 15.33 10.85 20.36
CA LYS A 275 15.65 9.43 20.15
C LYS A 275 17.06 9.31 19.56
N THR A 276 17.78 8.28 19.99
CA THR A 276 19.17 8.02 19.58
C THR A 276 19.38 6.68 18.90
N LYS A 277 18.56 5.67 19.23
CA LYS A 277 18.63 4.31 18.68
C LYS A 277 17.44 4.06 17.76
N VAL A 278 17.72 3.69 16.51
CA VAL A 278 16.71 3.60 15.47
C VAL A 278 16.71 2.22 14.81
N GLY A 279 15.52 1.63 14.69
CA GLY A 279 15.25 0.54 13.76
C GLY A 279 14.81 1.08 12.42
N VAL A 280 15.07 0.35 11.33
CA VAL A 280 14.55 0.64 9.97
C VAL A 280 13.84 -0.60 9.46
N VAL A 281 12.58 -0.46 9.02
CA VAL A 281 11.78 -1.56 8.47
C VAL A 281 11.13 -1.13 7.15
N THR A 282 11.35 -1.90 6.07
CA THR A 282 10.72 -1.66 4.77
C THR A 282 10.17 -2.94 4.15
N ILE A 283 9.43 -2.79 3.05
CA ILE A 283 8.97 -3.91 2.24
C ILE A 283 10.17 -4.58 1.55
N ASN A 284 10.20 -5.91 1.55
CA ASN A 284 11.21 -6.70 0.85
C ASN A 284 10.86 -6.83 -0.64
N THR A 285 11.00 -5.73 -1.38
CA THR A 285 10.92 -5.70 -2.85
C THR A 285 11.98 -4.77 -3.42
N PRO A 286 12.46 -4.99 -4.65
CA PRO A 286 13.46 -4.12 -5.28
C PRO A 286 13.04 -2.65 -5.39
N ASN A 287 11.75 -2.36 -5.51
CA ASN A 287 11.24 -0.99 -5.59
C ASN A 287 11.37 -0.20 -4.28
N TYR A 288 11.77 -0.86 -3.18
CA TYR A 288 12.05 -0.22 -1.89
C TYR A 288 13.54 -0.18 -1.54
N ASP A 289 14.44 -0.61 -2.44
CA ASP A 289 15.87 -0.62 -2.18
C ASP A 289 16.45 0.78 -1.94
N ASP A 290 16.07 1.75 -2.77
CA ASP A 290 16.46 3.15 -2.63
C ASP A 290 15.90 3.76 -1.33
N THR A 291 14.65 3.49 -1.00
CA THR A 291 14.00 3.93 0.23
C THR A 291 14.68 3.37 1.47
N PHE A 292 14.94 2.06 1.50
CA PHE A 292 15.65 1.41 2.59
C PHE A 292 17.03 2.03 2.80
N ASN A 293 17.79 2.16 1.72
CA ASN A 293 19.13 2.74 1.78
C ASN A 293 19.10 4.19 2.24
N SER A 294 18.14 5.00 1.76
CA SER A 294 17.97 6.39 2.18
C SER A 294 17.64 6.52 3.66
N LEU A 295 16.70 5.71 4.18
CA LEU A 295 16.35 5.74 5.62
C LEU A 295 17.55 5.41 6.50
N VAL A 296 18.31 4.35 6.14
CA VAL A 296 19.52 3.95 6.87
C VAL A 296 20.59 5.03 6.82
N GLN A 297 20.89 5.56 5.63
CA GLN A 297 21.93 6.58 5.45
C GLN A 297 21.54 7.90 6.13
N SER A 298 20.29 8.33 5.99
CA SER A 298 19.79 9.56 6.62
C SER A 298 19.83 9.48 8.14
N ALA A 299 19.46 8.33 8.73
CA ALA A 299 19.57 8.13 10.16
C ALA A 299 21.03 8.25 10.63
N LYS A 300 21.97 7.58 9.95
CA LYS A 300 23.40 7.68 10.25
C LYS A 300 23.93 9.10 10.07
N ALA A 301 23.58 9.78 8.98
CA ALA A 301 23.99 11.17 8.71
C ALA A 301 23.47 12.17 9.77
N ALA A 302 22.28 11.89 10.33
CA ALA A 302 21.73 12.67 11.45
C ALA A 302 22.42 12.37 12.79
N GLY A 303 23.34 11.39 12.85
CA GLY A 303 24.04 10.96 14.06
C GLY A 303 23.21 10.00 14.93
N LEU A 304 22.20 9.34 14.36
CA LEU A 304 21.42 8.31 15.03
C LEU A 304 22.14 6.94 14.91
N ASN A 305 22.03 6.13 15.94
CA ASN A 305 22.55 4.77 15.94
C ASN A 305 21.50 3.81 15.33
N VAL A 306 21.74 3.32 14.12
CA VAL A 306 20.90 2.31 13.47
C VAL A 306 21.22 0.95 14.09
N VAL A 307 20.42 0.54 15.08
CA VAL A 307 20.61 -0.70 15.84
C VAL A 307 20.06 -1.92 15.11
N ARG A 308 19.13 -1.71 14.16
CA ARG A 308 18.57 -2.77 13.32
C ARG A 308 18.04 -2.19 12.00
N ALA A 309 18.16 -2.97 10.91
CA ALA A 309 17.62 -2.59 9.60
C ALA A 309 17.18 -3.84 8.86
N ASP A 310 15.87 -4.01 8.67
CA ASP A 310 15.27 -5.21 8.11
C ASP A 310 14.31 -4.89 6.98
N ARG A 311 14.08 -5.92 6.16
CA ARG A 311 13.07 -5.93 5.10
C ARG A 311 12.16 -7.11 5.37
N ILE A 312 10.88 -6.84 5.57
CA ILE A 312 9.88 -7.87 5.82
C ILE A 312 8.97 -8.05 4.62
N SER A 313 8.23 -9.15 4.58
CA SER A 313 7.34 -9.46 3.46
C SER A 313 6.25 -8.40 3.28
N LYS A 314 5.79 -8.22 2.05
CA LYS A 314 4.72 -7.24 1.71
C LYS A 314 3.42 -7.45 2.50
N GLN A 315 3.15 -8.69 2.86
CA GLN A 315 2.06 -9.10 3.75
C GLN A 315 2.65 -10.01 4.83
N PRO A 316 3.23 -9.43 5.90
CA PRO A 316 3.82 -10.21 6.96
C PRO A 316 2.77 -11.04 7.68
N SER A 317 3.07 -12.32 7.92
CA SER A 317 2.29 -13.14 8.82
C SER A 317 2.34 -12.60 10.26
N GLN A 318 1.41 -13.02 11.09
CA GLN A 318 1.44 -12.64 12.51
C GLN A 318 2.75 -13.06 13.18
N SER A 319 3.28 -14.24 12.85
CA SER A 319 4.56 -14.72 13.39
C SER A 319 5.74 -13.87 12.91
N GLU A 320 5.77 -13.43 11.67
CA GLU A 320 6.79 -12.52 11.15
C GLU A 320 6.72 -11.14 11.84
N ALA A 321 5.52 -10.59 12.02
CA ALA A 321 5.34 -9.32 12.74
C ALA A 321 5.77 -9.44 14.22
N LEU A 322 5.44 -10.53 14.90
CA LEU A 322 5.87 -10.80 16.29
C LEU A 322 7.39 -10.95 16.38
N ALA A 323 8.01 -11.68 15.47
CA ALA A 323 9.46 -11.86 15.41
C ALA A 323 10.17 -10.53 15.19
N GLU A 324 9.69 -9.71 14.23
CA GLU A 324 10.29 -8.41 13.94
C GLU A 324 10.14 -7.43 15.11
N ALA A 325 8.97 -7.36 15.74
CA ALA A 325 8.75 -6.56 16.94
C ALA A 325 9.72 -6.95 18.08
N ASN A 326 9.92 -8.27 18.29
CA ASN A 326 10.88 -8.77 19.28
C ASN A 326 12.32 -8.41 18.92
N ASN A 327 12.69 -8.51 17.65
CA ASN A 327 14.02 -8.15 17.14
C ASN A 327 14.34 -6.67 17.41
N LEU A 328 13.41 -5.79 17.07
CA LEU A 328 13.52 -4.34 17.28
C LEU A 328 13.64 -4.01 18.77
N ARG A 329 12.80 -4.63 19.61
CA ARG A 329 12.82 -4.49 21.06
C ARG A 329 14.15 -4.94 21.66
N THR A 330 14.63 -6.11 21.26
CA THR A 330 15.89 -6.69 21.77
C THR A 330 17.10 -5.87 21.35
N ALA A 331 17.08 -5.30 20.13
CA ALA A 331 18.09 -4.35 19.65
C ALA A 331 18.03 -3.00 20.39
N GLY A 332 16.97 -2.73 21.17
CA GLY A 332 16.79 -1.51 21.93
C GLY A 332 16.44 -0.31 21.06
N ALA A 333 15.74 -0.51 19.94
CA ALA A 333 15.29 0.58 19.07
C ALA A 333 14.27 1.47 19.83
N GLU A 334 14.57 2.76 19.95
CA GLU A 334 13.72 3.77 20.61
C GLU A 334 12.74 4.40 19.62
N ALA A 335 13.09 4.40 18.35
CA ALA A 335 12.25 4.78 17.24
C ALA A 335 12.38 3.76 16.10
N VAL A 336 11.35 3.66 15.28
CA VAL A 336 11.35 2.81 14.08
C VAL A 336 10.96 3.65 12.86
N LEU A 337 11.89 3.78 11.92
CA LEU A 337 11.63 4.34 10.60
C LEU A 337 10.99 3.23 9.75
N ILE A 338 9.70 3.35 9.47
CA ILE A 338 8.94 2.33 8.75
C ILE A 338 8.39 2.87 7.44
N SER A 339 8.63 2.13 6.35
CA SER A 339 8.00 2.36 5.04
C SER A 339 7.37 1.07 4.54
N HIS A 340 6.09 0.90 4.84
CA HIS A 340 5.36 -0.35 4.60
C HIS A 340 3.89 -0.10 4.31
N THR A 341 3.14 -1.18 3.96
CA THR A 341 1.67 -1.11 3.82
C THR A 341 1.02 -0.78 5.17
N PRO A 342 -0.14 -0.11 5.19
CA PRO A 342 -0.86 0.19 6.43
C PRO A 342 -1.14 -1.04 7.30
N VAL A 343 -1.55 -2.15 6.67
CA VAL A 343 -1.86 -3.41 7.38
C VAL A 343 -0.61 -3.98 8.05
N ALA A 344 0.52 -4.01 7.34
CA ALA A 344 1.77 -4.51 7.91
C ALA A 344 2.29 -3.61 9.04
N PHE A 345 2.17 -2.28 8.89
CA PHE A 345 2.48 -1.34 9.95
C PHE A 345 1.64 -1.60 11.21
N LEU A 346 0.31 -1.76 11.04
CA LEU A 346 -0.59 -2.05 12.16
C LEU A 346 -0.25 -3.39 12.83
N ASN A 347 -0.02 -4.45 12.05
CA ASN A 347 0.36 -5.76 12.59
C ASN A 347 1.65 -5.68 13.41
N LEU A 348 2.65 -4.95 12.91
CA LEU A 348 3.91 -4.75 13.62
C LEU A 348 3.73 -3.90 14.89
N ALA A 349 2.96 -2.83 14.84
CA ALA A 349 2.69 -1.96 15.99
C ALA A 349 1.90 -2.68 17.09
N HIS A 350 0.89 -3.48 16.73
CA HIS A 350 0.15 -4.32 17.67
C HIS A 350 1.03 -5.41 18.29
N ALA A 351 1.88 -6.05 17.48
CA ALA A 351 2.84 -7.04 17.96
C ALA A 351 3.86 -6.43 18.96
N ALA A 352 4.32 -5.23 18.67
CA ALA A 352 5.21 -4.48 19.58
C ALA A 352 4.52 -4.14 20.91
N GLN A 353 3.30 -3.59 20.85
CA GLN A 353 2.52 -3.28 22.04
C GLN A 353 2.24 -4.53 22.89
N GLY A 354 1.90 -5.66 22.27
CA GLY A 354 1.70 -6.94 22.96
C GLY A 354 2.95 -7.45 23.71
N GLN A 355 4.14 -6.94 23.33
CA GLN A 355 5.42 -7.21 24.00
C GLN A 355 5.88 -6.07 24.93
N ALA A 356 4.97 -5.16 25.30
CA ALA A 356 5.26 -3.96 26.09
C ALA A 356 6.39 -3.09 25.49
N TYR A 357 6.48 -3.07 24.16
CA TYR A 357 7.43 -2.29 23.39
C TYR A 357 6.68 -1.20 22.60
N THR A 358 6.96 0.06 22.93
CA THR A 358 6.27 1.24 22.39
C THR A 358 7.27 2.25 21.81
N PRO A 359 7.89 1.95 20.66
CA PRO A 359 8.83 2.89 20.03
C PRO A 359 8.09 4.07 19.40
N LEU A 360 8.81 5.16 19.12
CA LEU A 360 8.31 6.20 18.22
C LEU A 360 8.27 5.64 16.78
N TRP A 361 7.08 5.40 16.27
CA TRP A 361 6.89 5.06 14.86
C TRP A 361 7.01 6.31 13.98
N ALA A 362 7.78 6.22 12.89
CA ALA A 362 7.94 7.32 11.96
C ALA A 362 8.09 6.83 10.52
N GLY A 363 7.49 7.53 9.56
CA GLY A 363 7.57 7.08 8.17
C GLY A 363 6.83 7.95 7.17
N PRO A 364 6.84 7.56 5.89
CA PRO A 364 5.98 8.14 4.87
C PRO A 364 4.51 7.83 5.16
N GLY A 365 3.63 8.84 5.08
CA GLY A 365 2.25 8.78 5.54
C GLY A 365 1.18 8.87 4.47
N MET A 366 1.48 8.63 3.19
CA MET A 366 0.47 8.75 2.13
C MET A 366 -0.77 7.88 2.39
N THR A 367 -0.60 6.61 2.72
CA THR A 367 -1.68 5.69 3.09
C THR A 367 -1.71 5.39 4.59
N SER A 368 -0.54 5.26 5.23
CA SER A 368 -0.45 5.01 6.67
C SER A 368 -0.88 6.21 7.53
N GLY A 369 -0.88 7.42 6.97
CA GLY A 369 -1.39 8.64 7.60
C GLY A 369 -2.90 8.86 7.45
N LEU A 370 -3.67 7.91 6.92
CA LEU A 370 -5.13 8.00 6.84
C LEU A 370 -5.77 7.74 8.21
N ASN A 371 -6.84 8.48 8.53
CA ASN A 371 -7.54 8.39 9.82
C ASN A 371 -8.00 6.97 10.16
N LEU A 372 -8.35 6.18 9.14
CA LEU A 372 -8.68 4.76 9.32
C LEU A 372 -7.53 3.97 9.98
N VAL A 373 -6.28 4.30 9.65
CA VAL A 373 -5.11 3.65 10.27
C VAL A 373 -4.99 4.03 11.74
N ALA A 374 -5.25 5.29 12.11
CA ALA A 374 -5.28 5.70 13.51
C ALA A 374 -6.47 5.08 14.27
N GLU A 375 -7.62 4.94 13.64
CA GLU A 375 -8.81 4.31 14.25
C GLU A 375 -8.53 2.87 14.69
N PHE A 376 -7.84 2.08 13.85
CA PHE A 376 -7.50 0.69 14.14
C PHE A 376 -6.17 0.52 14.89
N GLY A 377 -5.22 1.44 14.70
CA GLY A 377 -3.89 1.34 15.28
C GLY A 377 -3.79 1.81 16.72
N CYS A 378 -4.70 2.67 17.18
CA CYS A 378 -4.67 3.18 18.54
C CYS A 378 -5.12 2.10 19.56
N PRO A 379 -4.37 1.94 20.68
CA PRO A 379 -3.30 2.83 21.16
C PRO A 379 -1.89 2.47 20.69
N SER A 380 -1.68 1.41 19.90
CA SER A 380 -0.33 0.87 19.55
C SER A 380 0.55 1.87 18.77
N ILE A 381 -0.07 2.86 18.12
CA ILE A 381 0.60 3.88 17.32
C ILE A 381 0.57 5.27 17.97
N ALA A 382 0.25 5.36 19.27
CA ALA A 382 0.16 6.65 19.95
C ALA A 382 1.44 7.48 19.77
N GLY A 383 1.29 8.74 19.31
CA GLY A 383 2.41 9.63 19.05
C GLY A 383 3.26 9.28 17.81
N ALA A 384 2.84 8.31 17.00
CA ALA A 384 3.49 8.02 15.71
C ALA A 384 3.50 9.29 14.84
N ARG A 385 4.59 9.51 14.06
CA ARG A 385 4.76 10.71 13.23
C ARG A 385 5.05 10.33 11.79
N PHE A 386 4.21 10.82 10.89
CA PHE A 386 4.30 10.47 9.47
C PHE A 386 4.33 11.72 8.58
N LEU A 387 5.12 11.65 7.51
CA LEU A 387 5.15 12.67 6.46
C LEU A 387 4.08 12.37 5.43
N SER A 388 3.13 13.27 5.25
CA SER A 388 2.04 13.12 4.29
C SER A 388 2.12 14.17 3.17
N PRO A 389 1.75 13.82 1.93
CA PRO A 389 1.66 14.80 0.85
C PRO A 389 0.46 15.75 1.01
N PHE A 390 -0.49 15.47 1.88
CA PHE A 390 -1.65 16.32 2.16
C PHE A 390 -1.86 16.46 3.67
N PRO A 391 -2.42 17.60 4.15
CA PRO A 391 -2.77 17.78 5.55
C PRO A 391 -4.00 16.95 5.91
N GLN A 392 -4.30 16.84 7.18
CA GLN A 392 -5.54 16.24 7.63
C GLN A 392 -6.73 17.20 7.55
N ILE A 393 -7.93 16.66 7.68
CA ILE A 393 -9.19 17.40 7.63
C ILE A 393 -9.29 18.48 8.71
N ASP A 394 -8.52 18.36 9.81
CA ASP A 394 -8.51 19.29 10.93
C ASP A 394 -8.08 20.72 10.54
N VAL A 395 -7.24 20.86 9.51
CA VAL A 395 -6.70 22.15 9.08
C VAL A 395 -7.11 22.58 7.67
N ILE A 396 -7.83 21.72 6.92
CA ILE A 396 -8.04 21.96 5.47
C ILE A 396 -8.79 23.26 5.15
N ASP A 397 -9.70 23.71 6.01
CA ASP A 397 -10.47 24.93 5.78
C ASP A 397 -9.59 26.21 5.68
N ARG A 398 -8.32 26.12 6.15
CA ARG A 398 -7.33 27.20 6.00
C ARG A 398 -6.75 27.28 4.59
N PHE A 399 -6.83 26.20 3.84
CA PHE A 399 -6.19 26.04 2.52
C PHE A 399 -7.20 25.88 1.40
N ASP A 400 -8.32 25.20 1.69
CA ASP A 400 -9.36 24.87 0.72
C ASP A 400 -10.75 24.87 1.38
N ALA A 401 -11.43 25.99 1.27
CA ALA A 401 -12.77 26.15 1.83
C ALA A 401 -13.85 25.42 1.00
N ASP A 402 -13.57 25.02 -0.23
CA ASP A 402 -14.54 24.41 -1.14
C ASP A 402 -14.72 22.92 -0.89
N TYR A 403 -13.69 22.21 -0.36
CA TYR A 403 -13.73 20.76 -0.24
C TYR A 403 -14.89 20.23 0.60
N LYS A 404 -14.98 20.65 1.87
CA LYS A 404 -15.99 20.13 2.79
C LYS A 404 -17.45 20.40 2.35
N PRO A 405 -17.78 21.63 1.91
CA PRO A 405 -19.13 21.90 1.39
C PRO A 405 -19.47 21.10 0.15
N THR A 406 -18.51 20.96 -0.77
CA THR A 406 -18.69 20.19 -2.00
C THR A 406 -18.86 18.70 -1.72
N TYR A 407 -18.07 18.15 -0.81
CA TYR A 407 -18.19 16.76 -0.40
C TYR A 407 -19.60 16.47 0.16
N ARG A 408 -20.08 17.31 1.09
CA ARG A 408 -21.43 17.17 1.64
C ARG A 408 -22.53 17.32 0.60
N LYS A 409 -22.37 18.28 -0.33
CA LYS A 409 -23.33 18.52 -1.43
C LYS A 409 -23.56 17.27 -2.27
N TYR A 410 -22.48 16.60 -2.70
CA TYR A 410 -22.58 15.46 -3.61
C TYR A 410 -22.75 14.12 -2.89
N ASN A 411 -22.46 14.04 -1.60
CA ASN A 411 -22.53 12.82 -0.81
C ASN A 411 -23.63 12.87 0.29
N LYS A 412 -24.79 13.46 -0.04
CA LYS A 412 -26.01 13.43 0.80
C LYS A 412 -25.79 13.95 2.22
N GLY A 413 -24.92 14.94 2.42
CA GLY A 413 -24.61 15.53 3.72
C GLY A 413 -23.65 14.72 4.59
N GLU A 414 -23.05 13.64 4.06
CA GLU A 414 -22.04 12.87 4.80
C GLU A 414 -20.78 13.72 5.09
N GLU A 415 -20.09 13.37 6.19
CA GLU A 415 -18.87 14.04 6.58
C GLU A 415 -17.71 13.66 5.67
N PRO A 416 -16.90 14.64 5.23
CA PRO A 416 -15.73 14.40 4.38
C PRO A 416 -14.67 13.59 5.10
N ASP A 417 -13.96 12.77 4.35
CA ASP A 417 -12.83 11.98 4.83
C ASP A 417 -11.49 12.43 4.20
N ASP A 418 -10.40 11.97 4.77
CA ASP A 418 -9.04 12.37 4.38
C ASP A 418 -8.57 11.68 3.08
N LEU A 419 -9.08 10.50 2.73
CA LEU A 419 -8.83 9.91 1.40
C LEU A 419 -9.54 10.72 0.31
N GLY A 420 -10.79 11.14 0.58
CA GLY A 420 -11.50 12.04 -0.31
C GLY A 420 -10.78 13.37 -0.50
N LEU A 421 -10.17 13.92 0.57
CA LEU A 421 -9.32 15.11 0.48
C LEU A 421 -8.09 14.88 -0.41
N ALA A 422 -7.45 13.72 -0.28
CA ALA A 422 -6.30 13.37 -1.12
C ALA A 422 -6.68 13.32 -2.61
N VAL A 423 -7.82 12.68 -2.94
CA VAL A 423 -8.31 12.61 -4.33
C VAL A 423 -8.70 14.00 -4.84
N TRP A 424 -9.41 14.80 -4.05
CA TRP A 424 -9.75 16.18 -4.37
C TRP A 424 -8.51 17.04 -4.69
N GLY A 425 -7.48 16.96 -3.87
CA GLY A 425 -6.22 17.67 -4.09
C GLY A 425 -5.47 17.22 -5.34
N LEU A 426 -5.48 15.91 -5.61
CA LEU A 426 -4.93 15.34 -6.85
C LEU A 426 -5.65 15.89 -8.08
N GLU A 427 -6.97 15.86 -8.11
CA GLU A 427 -7.78 16.37 -9.21
C GLU A 427 -7.58 17.88 -9.43
N LYS A 428 -7.45 18.67 -8.34
CA LYS A 428 -7.08 20.09 -8.43
C LYS A 428 -5.69 20.29 -9.04
N THR A 429 -4.73 19.45 -8.71
CA THR A 429 -3.39 19.53 -9.28
C THR A 429 -3.42 19.19 -10.77
N LEU A 430 -4.12 18.13 -11.17
CA LEU A 430 -4.33 17.78 -12.57
C LEU A 430 -5.02 18.91 -13.36
N HIS A 431 -6.00 19.58 -12.75
CA HIS A 431 -6.64 20.74 -13.37
C HIS A 431 -5.64 21.87 -13.65
N GLN A 432 -4.68 22.16 -12.75
CA GLN A 432 -3.65 23.17 -13.02
C GLN A 432 -2.78 22.77 -14.22
N PHE A 433 -2.41 21.49 -14.35
CA PHE A 433 -1.65 21.00 -15.51
C PHE A 433 -2.43 21.14 -16.81
N LEU A 434 -3.71 20.74 -16.81
CA LEU A 434 -4.59 20.85 -17.98
C LEU A 434 -4.81 22.32 -18.38
N LYS A 435 -4.97 23.23 -17.40
CA LYS A 435 -5.05 24.68 -17.66
C LYS A 435 -3.77 25.22 -18.30
N ALA A 436 -2.62 24.84 -17.78
CA ALA A 436 -1.33 25.30 -18.31
C ALA A 436 -1.07 24.83 -19.74
N ALA A 437 -1.59 23.65 -20.11
CA ALA A 437 -1.50 23.14 -21.48
C ALA A 437 -2.36 23.93 -22.50
N GLY A 438 -3.34 24.70 -22.01
CA GLY A 438 -4.20 25.55 -22.84
C GLY A 438 -5.40 24.82 -23.48
N PRO A 439 -6.26 25.54 -24.22
CA PRO A 439 -7.50 24.99 -24.75
C PRO A 439 -7.28 23.96 -25.89
N ASP A 440 -6.15 24.04 -26.57
CA ASP A 440 -5.76 23.11 -27.63
C ASP A 440 -5.01 21.89 -27.01
N LEU A 441 -5.72 21.17 -26.13
CA LEU A 441 -5.16 20.05 -25.36
C LEU A 441 -4.66 18.93 -26.28
N GLY A 442 -3.45 18.43 -25.99
CA GLY A 442 -2.84 17.25 -26.56
C GLY A 442 -1.76 16.74 -25.61
N ARG A 443 -1.41 15.46 -25.68
CA ARG A 443 -0.45 14.85 -24.75
C ARG A 443 0.90 15.55 -24.76
N ALA A 444 1.42 15.89 -25.95
CA ALA A 444 2.69 16.61 -26.07
C ALA A 444 2.65 18.00 -25.43
N ARG A 445 1.55 18.75 -25.60
CA ARG A 445 1.37 20.06 -24.97
C ARG A 445 1.26 19.97 -23.47
N LEU A 446 0.51 18.97 -22.96
CA LEU A 446 0.43 18.70 -21.52
C LEU A 446 1.81 18.42 -20.93
N MET A 447 2.58 17.54 -21.57
CA MET A 447 3.94 17.21 -21.14
C MET A 447 4.85 18.44 -21.13
N ALA A 448 4.83 19.24 -22.19
CA ALA A 448 5.62 20.47 -22.29
C ALA A 448 5.25 21.49 -21.20
N ALA A 449 3.95 21.68 -20.95
CA ALA A 449 3.47 22.59 -19.90
C ALA A 449 3.92 22.15 -18.52
N ILE A 450 3.87 20.84 -18.19
CA ILE A 450 4.30 20.32 -16.90
C ILE A 450 5.81 20.47 -16.74
N GLN A 451 6.59 20.14 -17.76
CA GLN A 451 8.06 20.17 -17.73
C GLN A 451 8.65 21.58 -17.94
N SER A 452 7.83 22.61 -18.02
CA SER A 452 8.28 24.00 -18.21
C SER A 452 9.05 24.58 -17.04
N GLY A 453 9.06 23.92 -15.89
CA GLY A 453 9.67 24.44 -14.65
C GLY A 453 8.78 25.41 -13.89
N GLN A 454 7.54 25.69 -14.36
CA GLN A 454 6.60 26.50 -13.58
C GLN A 454 6.11 25.76 -12.34
N GLU A 455 5.68 26.53 -11.35
CA GLU A 455 5.10 25.99 -10.13
C GLU A 455 3.59 25.83 -10.27
N PHE A 456 3.09 24.72 -9.74
CA PHE A 456 1.66 24.42 -9.68
C PHE A 456 1.23 24.21 -8.22
N THR A 457 0.08 24.74 -7.85
CA THR A 457 -0.47 24.57 -6.51
C THR A 457 -1.94 24.18 -6.54
N SER A 458 -2.31 23.22 -5.70
CA SER A 458 -3.72 22.84 -5.45
C SER A 458 -4.23 23.41 -4.12
N ASN A 459 -3.35 23.98 -3.30
CA ASN A 459 -3.59 24.34 -1.90
C ASN A 459 -3.87 23.13 -0.97
N VAL A 460 -3.92 21.91 -1.48
CA VAL A 460 -4.08 20.65 -0.71
C VAL A 460 -2.74 19.94 -0.64
N PHE A 461 -2.07 19.80 -1.78
CA PHE A 461 -0.69 19.31 -1.84
C PHE A 461 0.29 20.46 -1.77
N PRO A 462 1.53 20.25 -1.29
CA PRO A 462 2.60 21.23 -1.44
C PRO A 462 2.74 21.64 -2.90
N PRO A 463 3.25 22.84 -3.18
CA PRO A 463 3.56 23.26 -4.53
C PRO A 463 4.47 22.26 -5.23
N VAL A 464 4.20 21.99 -6.50
CA VAL A 464 4.98 21.06 -7.32
C VAL A 464 5.60 21.76 -8.52
N ARG A 465 6.82 21.35 -8.88
CA ARG A 465 7.58 21.83 -10.03
C ARG A 465 8.26 20.65 -10.70
N PHE A 466 8.19 20.60 -12.01
CA PHE A 466 8.80 19.53 -12.81
C PHE A 466 9.74 20.10 -13.86
N GLY A 467 10.74 19.32 -14.22
CA GLY A 467 11.64 19.56 -15.33
C GLY A 467 11.78 18.30 -16.19
N PRO A 468 12.60 18.34 -17.26
CA PRO A 468 12.77 17.19 -18.16
C PRO A 468 13.22 15.90 -17.46
N ASP A 469 14.04 16.01 -16.40
CA ASP A 469 14.58 14.89 -15.64
C ASP A 469 14.11 14.90 -14.17
N GLN A 470 13.16 15.75 -13.82
CA GLN A 470 12.58 15.85 -12.48
C GLN A 470 11.18 15.25 -12.45
N HIS A 471 11.07 14.02 -11.92
CA HIS A 471 9.84 13.24 -11.88
C HIS A 471 9.04 13.40 -10.58
N PHE A 472 9.65 13.92 -9.53
CA PHE A 472 9.00 14.20 -8.23
C PHE A 472 8.95 15.70 -8.04
N GLY A 473 7.72 16.24 -8.03
CA GLY A 473 7.50 17.68 -8.11
C GLY A 473 7.59 18.40 -6.78
N ALA A 474 7.26 17.75 -5.65
CA ALA A 474 7.26 18.37 -4.34
C ALA A 474 8.62 18.25 -3.65
N THR A 475 8.95 19.29 -2.86
CA THR A 475 10.12 19.33 -1.94
C THR A 475 9.71 19.53 -0.49
N GLN A 476 8.40 19.50 -0.23
CA GLN A 476 7.77 19.72 1.08
C GLN A 476 6.76 18.61 1.37
N ALA A 477 6.50 18.41 2.67
CA ALA A 477 5.47 17.48 3.15
C ALA A 477 4.72 18.09 4.33
N ASN A 478 3.63 17.47 4.74
CA ASN A 478 2.94 17.76 5.98
C ASN A 478 3.39 16.75 7.04
N LEU A 479 3.56 17.22 8.29
CA LEU A 479 3.85 16.35 9.41
C LEU A 479 2.54 16.02 10.13
N LEU A 480 2.24 14.74 10.23
CA LEU A 480 1.10 14.21 10.96
C LEU A 480 1.56 13.51 12.25
N GLU A 481 0.71 13.55 13.28
CA GLU A 481 0.89 12.79 14.52
C GLU A 481 -0.39 12.03 14.86
N ALA A 482 -0.24 10.75 15.28
CA ALA A 482 -1.36 9.93 15.70
C ALA A 482 -1.90 10.41 17.06
N ASP A 483 -3.08 11.01 17.06
CA ASP A 483 -3.84 11.41 18.23
C ASP A 483 -4.78 10.27 18.64
N CYS A 484 -4.31 9.41 19.52
CA CYS A 484 -5.07 8.26 19.98
C CYS A 484 -6.22 8.62 20.93
N SER A 485 -6.25 9.83 21.49
CA SER A 485 -7.39 10.32 22.28
C SER A 485 -8.62 10.49 21.38
N ASN A 486 -8.40 10.91 20.14
CA ASN A 486 -9.44 11.12 19.13
C ASN A 486 -9.45 10.03 18.06
N ARG A 487 -8.55 9.04 18.11
CA ARG A 487 -8.38 7.95 17.13
C ARG A 487 -8.26 8.45 15.70
N ARG A 488 -7.46 9.49 15.49
CA ARG A 488 -7.23 10.11 14.19
C ARG A 488 -5.82 10.67 14.09
N TRP A 489 -5.39 10.99 12.88
CA TRP A 489 -4.22 11.80 12.68
C TRP A 489 -4.57 13.28 12.84
N ARG A 490 -3.63 14.06 13.37
CA ARG A 490 -3.68 15.52 13.40
C ARG A 490 -2.49 16.09 12.66
N THR A 491 -2.65 17.27 12.09
CA THR A 491 -1.57 17.98 11.40
C THR A 491 -0.74 18.78 12.39
N LEU A 492 0.56 18.46 12.52
CA LEU A 492 1.51 19.23 13.35
C LEU A 492 2.16 20.37 12.57
N ALA A 493 2.49 20.14 11.30
CA ALA A 493 3.07 21.14 10.41
C ALA A 493 2.58 20.94 8.98
N THR A 494 2.44 22.02 8.23
CA THR A 494 2.03 22.01 6.83
C THR A 494 3.14 22.53 5.94
N PHE A 495 3.32 21.90 4.77
CA PHE A 495 4.23 22.34 3.71
C PHE A 495 5.63 22.68 4.22
N THR A 496 6.21 21.78 5.01
CA THR A 496 7.55 21.93 5.55
C THR A 496 8.59 21.15 4.75
N SER A 497 9.79 21.67 4.63
CA SER A 497 10.95 21.00 4.00
C SER A 497 12.00 20.55 5.02
N SER A 498 11.85 20.89 6.31
CA SER A 498 12.80 20.56 7.39
C SER A 498 12.13 20.58 8.76
N PHE A 499 12.78 19.94 9.72
CA PHE A 499 12.40 19.93 11.14
C PHE A 499 13.53 20.41 12.04
#